data_64d10189bdff8fb2601de86f6c9799b1
#
_entry.id   64d10189bdff8fb2601de86f6c9799b1
#
_cell.length_a   1.000
_cell.length_b   1.000
_cell.length_c   1.000
_cell.angle_alpha   90.00
_cell.angle_beta   90.00
_cell.angle_gamma   90.00
#
_symmetry.space_group_name_H-M   'P 1'
#
loop_
_entity.id
_entity.type
_entity.pdbx_description
1 polymer ?
#
loop_
_entity_poly.entity_id
_entity_poly.type
_entity_poly.pdbx_seq_one_letter_code
_entity_poly.pdbx_strand_id
1 'polypeptide(L)'
;MIGAILGADEFGFATAALISEGCIMMRKCHLNTCPVGVATQDPELRKNFTGQPDHVVNFFVFIADEVREIMAELGIKKFDDLIGQRKYLDFEVAKNHWKAHNLDLSDVIFEIENNENVSIYNNENQDHSLEKVLDHTLIRDCLLYTSPSPRDRG
;
A
#
# COMPACT_ATOMS: atom_id res chain seq x y z
N MET A 1 1.00 0.57 -11.27
CA MET A 1 1.94 0.46 -12.41
C MET A 1 3.19 1.34 -12.25
N ILE A 2 3.10 2.67 -12.25
CA ILE A 2 4.28 3.58 -12.19
C ILE A 2 5.20 3.24 -11.01
N GLY A 3 4.65 2.98 -9.80
CA GLY A 3 5.44 2.58 -8.65
C GLY A 3 6.26 1.31 -8.88
N ALA A 4 5.69 0.29 -9.55
CA ALA A 4 6.41 -0.93 -9.90
C ALA A 4 7.55 -0.64 -10.90
N ILE A 5 7.27 0.15 -11.94
CA ILE A 5 8.29 0.54 -12.92
C ILE A 5 9.45 1.31 -12.25
N LEU A 6 9.16 2.07 -11.18
CA LEU A 6 10.17 2.76 -10.38
C LEU A 6 10.88 1.86 -9.33
N GLY A 7 10.45 0.60 -9.17
CA GLY A 7 11.13 -0.39 -8.34
C GLY A 7 10.35 -0.86 -7.12
N ALA A 8 9.10 -0.44 -6.93
CA ALA A 8 8.28 -0.97 -5.86
C ALA A 8 7.76 -2.37 -6.20
N ASP A 9 7.91 -3.31 -5.28
CA ASP A 9 7.45 -4.70 -5.38
C ASP A 9 6.29 -5.02 -4.41
N GLU A 10 6.05 -4.15 -3.42
CA GLU A 10 4.92 -4.24 -2.50
C GLU A 10 4.13 -2.93 -2.45
N PHE A 11 2.82 -3.04 -2.32
CA PHE A 11 1.90 -1.90 -2.39
C PHE A 11 0.91 -1.92 -1.23
N GLY A 12 0.92 -0.86 -0.41
CA GLY A 12 -0.04 -0.68 0.67
C GLY A 12 -1.28 0.10 0.20
N PHE A 13 -2.46 -0.43 0.53
CA PHE A 13 -3.74 0.22 0.27
C PHE A 13 -4.47 0.48 1.59
N ALA A 14 -4.93 1.70 1.79
CA ALA A 14 -5.73 2.06 2.97
C ALA A 14 -7.03 2.76 2.55
N THR A 15 -6.94 4.01 2.15
CA THR A 15 -8.13 4.84 1.85
C THR A 15 -8.98 4.27 0.73
N ALA A 16 -8.38 3.73 -0.32
CA ALA A 16 -9.10 3.16 -1.45
C ALA A 16 -9.93 1.93 -1.04
N ALA A 17 -9.37 1.04 -0.23
CA ALA A 17 -10.08 -0.09 0.35
C ALA A 17 -11.25 0.37 1.24
N LEU A 18 -11.05 1.40 2.08
CA LEU A 18 -12.12 1.97 2.90
C LEU A 18 -13.23 2.59 2.05
N ILE A 19 -12.89 3.26 0.94
CA ILE A 19 -13.88 3.82 0.01
C ILE A 19 -14.74 2.72 -0.61
N SER A 20 -14.15 1.59 -0.97
CA SER A 20 -14.91 0.45 -1.51
C SER A 20 -15.93 -0.11 -0.51
N GLU A 21 -15.71 0.10 0.79
CA GLU A 21 -16.64 -0.25 1.86
C GLU A 21 -17.62 0.87 2.23
N GLY A 22 -17.61 1.99 1.53
CA GLY A 22 -18.54 3.10 1.73
C GLY A 22 -17.98 4.30 2.50
N CYS A 23 -16.68 4.40 2.70
CA CYS A 23 -16.06 5.59 3.30
C CYS A 23 -16.23 6.81 2.39
N ILE A 24 -16.76 7.89 2.94
CA ILE A 24 -16.99 9.17 2.23
C ILE A 24 -15.84 10.19 2.41
N MET A 25 -14.72 9.76 2.94
CA MET A 25 -13.53 10.59 3.17
C MET A 25 -13.76 11.86 4.01
N MET A 26 -14.67 11.81 4.96
CA MET A 26 -14.99 12.95 5.83
C MET A 26 -13.84 13.37 6.75
N ARG A 27 -12.83 12.50 6.94
CA ARG A 27 -11.60 12.76 7.72
C ARG A 27 -11.83 13.09 9.21
N LYS A 28 -12.94 12.60 9.78
CA LYS A 28 -13.28 12.77 11.21
C LYS A 28 -13.29 11.47 12.00
N CYS A 29 -12.57 10.45 11.52
CA CYS A 29 -12.50 9.12 12.16
C CYS A 29 -12.03 9.20 13.62
N HIS A 30 -11.07 10.10 13.91
CA HIS A 30 -10.51 10.32 15.25
C HIS A 30 -11.52 10.88 16.27
N LEU A 31 -12.64 11.41 15.81
CA LEU A 31 -13.70 11.97 16.68
C LEU A 31 -14.81 10.97 17.02
N ASN A 32 -14.72 9.73 16.54
CA ASN A 32 -15.77 8.71 16.74
C ASN A 32 -17.15 9.11 16.14
N THR A 33 -17.17 9.98 15.13
CA THR A 33 -18.38 10.58 14.54
C THR A 33 -18.58 10.20 13.08
N CYS A 34 -18.08 9.04 12.65
CA CYS A 34 -18.20 8.59 11.26
C CYS A 34 -19.67 8.32 10.89
N PRO A 35 -20.28 9.15 10.02
CA PRO A 35 -21.72 9.04 9.76
C PRO A 35 -22.08 7.81 8.95
N VAL A 36 -21.14 7.19 8.24
CA VAL A 36 -21.34 5.97 7.45
C VAL A 36 -20.93 4.69 8.20
N GLY A 37 -20.55 4.80 9.46
CA GLY A 37 -20.31 3.65 10.33
C GLY A 37 -18.99 2.90 10.10
N VAL A 38 -18.15 3.27 9.14
CA VAL A 38 -16.90 2.57 8.81
C VAL A 38 -15.87 2.65 9.93
N ALA A 39 -15.75 3.82 10.56
CA ALA A 39 -14.71 4.09 11.55
C ALA A 39 -15.30 4.78 12.78
N THR A 40 -16.16 4.09 13.51
CA THR A 40 -16.77 4.57 14.75
C THR A 40 -17.07 3.40 15.69
N GLN A 41 -17.06 3.68 16.98
CA GLN A 41 -17.52 2.76 18.04
C GLN A 41 -18.95 3.08 18.51
N ASP A 42 -19.53 4.21 18.03
CA ASP A 42 -20.89 4.59 18.36
C ASP A 42 -21.88 3.55 17.81
N PRO A 43 -22.74 2.91 18.66
CA PRO A 43 -23.63 1.84 18.22
C PRO A 43 -24.67 2.28 17.19
N GLU A 44 -25.14 3.54 17.26
CA GLU A 44 -26.13 4.04 16.31
C GLU A 44 -25.49 4.35 14.94
N LEU A 45 -24.31 4.96 14.94
CA LEU A 45 -23.59 5.24 13.70
C LEU A 45 -23.12 3.95 13.01
N ARG A 46 -22.72 2.93 13.77
CA ARG A 46 -22.34 1.62 13.21
C ARG A 46 -23.45 0.94 12.42
N LYS A 47 -24.71 1.21 12.72
CA LYS A 47 -25.84 0.67 11.95
C LYS A 47 -25.86 1.16 10.50
N ASN A 48 -25.21 2.27 10.22
CA ASN A 48 -25.12 2.84 8.86
C ASN A 48 -24.07 2.13 7.99
N PHE A 49 -23.26 1.24 8.56
CA PHE A 49 -22.25 0.52 7.79
C PHE A 49 -22.90 -0.52 6.87
N THR A 50 -22.65 -0.36 5.57
CA THR A 50 -23.22 -1.22 4.51
C THR A 50 -22.13 -1.96 3.72
N GLY A 51 -20.86 -1.82 4.12
CA GLY A 51 -19.72 -2.49 3.48
C GLY A 51 -19.87 -4.01 3.52
N GLN A 52 -19.42 -4.66 2.46
CA GLN A 52 -19.36 -6.12 2.34
C GLN A 52 -17.95 -6.54 1.94
N PRO A 53 -17.45 -7.71 2.40
CA PRO A 53 -16.13 -8.21 2.02
C PRO A 53 -15.93 -8.27 0.51
N ASP A 54 -16.97 -8.62 -0.23
CA ASP A 54 -16.93 -8.72 -1.70
C ASP A 54 -16.65 -7.38 -2.38
N HIS A 55 -16.99 -6.26 -1.77
CA HIS A 55 -16.65 -4.94 -2.31
C HIS A 55 -15.12 -4.74 -2.37
N VAL A 56 -14.41 -5.15 -1.32
CA VAL A 56 -12.94 -5.08 -1.26
C VAL A 56 -12.30 -6.08 -2.22
N VAL A 57 -12.81 -7.32 -2.23
CA VAL A 57 -12.31 -8.37 -3.14
C VAL A 57 -12.44 -7.91 -4.59
N ASN A 58 -13.61 -7.45 -5.00
CA ASN A 58 -13.86 -6.98 -6.37
C ASN A 58 -13.00 -5.78 -6.72
N PHE A 59 -12.82 -4.84 -5.79
CA PHE A 59 -11.94 -3.69 -5.99
C PHE A 59 -10.51 -4.12 -6.35
N PHE A 60 -9.93 -5.08 -5.61
CA PHE A 60 -8.59 -5.56 -5.90
C PHE A 60 -8.51 -6.41 -7.17
N VAL A 61 -9.56 -7.18 -7.50
CA VAL A 61 -9.64 -7.90 -8.77
C VAL A 61 -9.62 -6.91 -9.94
N PHE A 62 -10.40 -5.85 -9.88
CA PHE A 62 -10.42 -4.80 -10.93
C PHE A 62 -9.06 -4.11 -11.09
N ILE A 63 -8.38 -3.80 -9.97
CA ILE A 63 -7.00 -3.27 -10.05
C ILE A 63 -6.06 -4.26 -10.73
N ALA A 64 -6.17 -5.55 -10.39
CA ALA A 64 -5.31 -6.57 -11.00
C ALA A 64 -5.58 -6.72 -12.49
N ASP A 65 -6.83 -6.63 -12.92
CA ASP A 65 -7.23 -6.71 -14.33
C ASP A 65 -6.72 -5.49 -15.11
N GLU A 66 -6.89 -4.27 -14.59
CA GLU A 66 -6.31 -3.05 -15.18
C GLU A 66 -4.79 -3.14 -15.31
N VAL A 67 -4.11 -3.65 -14.27
CA VAL A 67 -2.66 -3.87 -14.32
C VAL A 67 -2.28 -4.87 -15.42
N ARG A 68 -3.04 -5.96 -15.58
CA ARG A 68 -2.82 -6.94 -16.66
C ARG A 68 -3.01 -6.35 -18.05
N GLU A 69 -4.02 -5.51 -18.26
CA GLU A 69 -4.25 -4.82 -19.52
C GLU A 69 -3.06 -3.95 -19.89
N ILE A 70 -2.58 -3.11 -18.96
CA ILE A 70 -1.41 -2.25 -19.17
C ILE A 70 -0.14 -3.10 -19.44
N MET A 71 0.05 -4.18 -18.69
CA MET A 71 1.18 -5.10 -18.90
C MET A 71 1.13 -5.76 -20.29
N ALA A 72 -0.07 -6.11 -20.77
CA ALA A 72 -0.27 -6.69 -22.09
C ALA A 72 0.09 -5.67 -23.19
N GLU A 73 -0.28 -4.40 -23.04
CA GLU A 73 0.10 -3.32 -23.95
C GLU A 73 1.63 -3.13 -24.01
N LEU A 74 2.31 -3.27 -22.84
CA LEU A 74 3.77 -3.20 -22.74
C LEU A 74 4.49 -4.50 -23.19
N GLY A 75 3.74 -5.58 -23.49
CA GLY A 75 4.30 -6.87 -23.86
C GLY A 75 4.94 -7.65 -22.69
N ILE A 76 4.59 -7.32 -21.44
CA ILE A 76 5.15 -7.91 -20.22
C ILE A 76 4.21 -9.00 -19.70
N LYS A 77 4.75 -10.20 -19.48
CA LYS A 77 3.95 -11.37 -19.04
C LYS A 77 3.91 -11.56 -17.51
N LYS A 78 4.98 -11.20 -16.82
CA LYS A 78 5.11 -11.35 -15.37
C LYS A 78 5.28 -9.99 -14.73
N PHE A 79 4.66 -9.79 -13.56
CA PHE A 79 4.75 -8.55 -12.83
C PHE A 79 6.20 -8.25 -12.39
N ASP A 80 6.93 -9.28 -11.98
CA ASP A 80 8.33 -9.14 -11.57
C ASP A 80 9.23 -8.62 -12.70
N ASP A 81 8.90 -8.94 -13.96
CA ASP A 81 9.64 -8.46 -15.13
C ASP A 81 9.42 -6.96 -15.39
N LEU A 82 8.43 -6.34 -14.73
CA LEU A 82 8.13 -4.92 -14.81
C LEU A 82 8.88 -4.09 -13.77
N ILE A 83 9.22 -4.70 -12.62
CA ILE A 83 9.80 -3.99 -11.48
C ILE A 83 11.13 -3.36 -11.88
N GLY A 84 11.27 -2.05 -11.61
CA GLY A 84 12.47 -1.29 -11.91
C GLY A 84 12.74 -1.00 -13.40
N GLN A 85 11.83 -1.37 -14.30
CA GLN A 85 12.01 -1.21 -15.75
C GLN A 85 11.68 0.22 -16.21
N ARG A 86 12.45 1.19 -15.78
CA ARG A 86 12.23 2.63 -16.01
C ARG A 86 12.18 3.04 -17.46
N LYS A 87 12.70 2.22 -18.39
CA LYS A 87 12.62 2.40 -19.83
C LYS A 87 11.19 2.52 -20.40
N TYR A 88 10.19 2.05 -19.63
CA TYR A 88 8.77 2.18 -20.00
C TYR A 88 8.16 3.53 -19.59
N LEU A 89 8.91 4.40 -18.92
CA LEU A 89 8.47 5.75 -18.57
C LEU A 89 8.99 6.76 -19.56
N ASP A 90 8.08 7.44 -20.27
CA ASP A 90 8.40 8.56 -21.15
C ASP A 90 8.01 9.88 -20.46
N PHE A 91 9.01 10.70 -20.17
CA PHE A 91 8.83 12.01 -19.53
C PHE A 91 8.88 13.17 -20.54
N GLU A 92 9.20 12.92 -21.80
CA GLU A 92 9.27 14.00 -22.82
C GLU A 92 7.90 14.67 -23.00
N VAL A 93 6.82 13.88 -22.93
CA VAL A 93 5.45 14.43 -22.96
C VAL A 93 5.18 15.37 -21.80
N ALA A 94 5.68 15.03 -20.60
CA ALA A 94 5.52 15.88 -19.41
C ALA A 94 6.27 17.21 -19.55
N LYS A 95 7.42 17.27 -20.20
CA LYS A 95 8.19 18.50 -20.43
C LYS A 95 7.41 19.51 -21.28
N ASN A 96 6.49 19.05 -22.12
CA ASN A 96 5.63 19.93 -22.92
C ASN A 96 4.48 20.55 -22.11
N HIS A 97 4.26 20.10 -20.87
CA HIS A 97 3.24 20.66 -20.00
C HIS A 97 3.75 21.93 -19.30
N TRP A 98 2.96 23.01 -19.31
CA TRP A 98 3.35 24.33 -18.82
C TRP A 98 3.83 24.37 -17.35
N LYS A 99 3.40 23.42 -16.50
CA LYS A 99 3.86 23.30 -15.11
C LYS A 99 5.10 22.41 -14.96
N ALA A 100 5.39 21.57 -15.93
CA ALA A 100 6.42 20.54 -15.81
C ALA A 100 7.68 20.83 -16.63
N HIS A 101 7.67 21.84 -17.49
CA HIS A 101 8.78 22.15 -18.40
C HIS A 101 10.12 22.44 -17.70
N ASN A 102 10.09 22.84 -16.42
CA ASN A 102 11.29 23.09 -15.62
C ASN A 102 11.67 21.91 -14.68
N LEU A 103 10.93 20.77 -14.74
CA LEU A 103 11.23 19.62 -13.92
C LEU A 103 12.31 18.77 -14.63
N ASP A 104 13.41 18.55 -13.95
CA ASP A 104 14.37 17.53 -14.29
C ASP A 104 14.07 16.25 -13.52
N LEU A 105 13.70 15.19 -14.24
CA LEU A 105 13.38 13.89 -13.68
C LEU A 105 14.43 12.84 -14.02
N SER A 106 15.59 13.24 -14.57
CA SER A 106 16.66 12.34 -14.99
C SER A 106 17.12 11.42 -13.87
N ASP A 107 17.27 11.93 -12.65
CA ASP A 107 17.67 11.13 -11.50
C ASP A 107 16.60 10.12 -11.06
N VAL A 108 15.31 10.42 -11.31
CA VAL A 108 14.20 9.51 -10.98
C VAL A 108 14.13 8.34 -11.97
N ILE A 109 14.40 8.62 -13.26
CA ILE A 109 14.33 7.63 -14.34
C ILE A 109 15.69 6.99 -14.65
N PHE A 110 16.71 7.29 -13.88
CA PHE A 110 18.03 6.70 -14.05
C PHE A 110 17.95 5.18 -14.01
N GLU A 111 18.42 4.53 -15.08
CA GLU A 111 18.48 3.07 -15.15
C GLU A 111 19.72 2.57 -14.42
N ILE A 112 19.49 1.65 -13.49
CA ILE A 112 20.56 0.89 -12.84
C ILE A 112 20.89 -0.28 -13.77
N GLU A 113 22.14 -0.40 -14.17
CA GLU A 113 22.58 -1.57 -14.91
C GLU A 113 22.41 -2.82 -14.07
N ASN A 114 21.53 -3.70 -14.53
CA ASN A 114 21.33 -5.00 -13.90
C ASN A 114 22.55 -5.88 -14.19
N ASN A 115 23.28 -6.29 -13.16
CA ASN A 115 24.42 -7.18 -13.29
C ASN A 115 24.26 -8.34 -12.28
N GLU A 116 25.12 -9.36 -12.39
CA GLU A 116 25.04 -10.57 -11.55
C GLU A 116 25.06 -10.30 -10.03
N ASN A 117 25.50 -9.12 -9.59
CA ASN A 117 25.63 -8.75 -8.19
C ASN A 117 24.55 -7.77 -7.70
N VAL A 118 23.69 -7.26 -8.58
CA VAL A 118 22.68 -6.25 -8.24
C VAL A 118 21.33 -6.65 -8.79
N SER A 119 20.36 -6.87 -7.91
CA SER A 119 18.96 -7.09 -8.27
C SER A 119 18.20 -5.77 -8.29
N ILE A 120 17.28 -5.62 -9.26
CA ILE A 120 16.38 -4.46 -9.37
C ILE A 120 15.08 -4.64 -8.58
N TYR A 121 14.90 -5.79 -7.96
CA TYR A 121 13.76 -6.10 -7.07
C TYR A 121 14.27 -6.83 -5.83
N ASN A 122 13.43 -6.90 -4.79
CA ASN A 122 13.79 -7.62 -3.56
C ASN A 122 13.85 -9.13 -3.80
N ASN A 123 15.04 -9.70 -3.71
CA ASN A 123 15.33 -11.14 -3.85
C ASN A 123 15.99 -11.74 -2.61
N GLU A 124 16.09 -10.98 -1.53
CA GLU A 124 16.69 -11.40 -0.28
C GLU A 124 15.66 -11.40 0.86
N ASN A 125 15.77 -12.35 1.77
CA ASN A 125 14.99 -12.34 2.99
C ASN A 125 15.66 -11.42 4.00
N GLN A 126 14.91 -10.47 4.55
CA GLN A 126 15.40 -9.62 5.60
C GLN A 126 15.55 -10.42 6.91
N ASP A 127 16.76 -10.44 7.47
CA ASP A 127 16.99 -10.90 8.84
C ASP A 127 16.65 -9.76 9.81
N HIS A 128 15.56 -9.93 10.54
CA HIS A 128 15.11 -8.94 11.53
C HIS A 128 15.82 -9.08 12.88
N SER A 129 16.68 -10.11 13.05
CA SER A 129 17.44 -10.39 14.27
C SER A 129 16.58 -10.35 15.55
N LEU A 130 15.40 -10.96 15.48
CA LEU A 130 14.39 -10.88 16.53
C LEU A 130 14.74 -11.69 17.79
N GLU A 131 15.78 -12.51 17.78
CA GLU A 131 16.17 -13.39 18.90
C GLU A 131 16.60 -12.60 20.14
N LYS A 132 17.06 -11.35 19.96
CA LYS A 132 17.64 -10.51 21.02
C LYS A 132 16.81 -9.27 21.33
N VAL A 133 15.60 -9.15 20.79
CA VAL A 133 14.75 -7.99 21.04
C VAL A 133 14.24 -7.98 22.46
N LEU A 134 14.04 -6.79 23.01
CA LEU A 134 13.55 -6.57 24.37
C LEU A 134 12.18 -7.20 24.59
N ASP A 135 11.38 -7.35 23.53
CA ASP A 135 10.03 -7.94 23.60
C ASP A 135 10.01 -9.33 24.24
N HIS A 136 11.01 -10.18 23.97
CA HIS A 136 11.09 -11.49 24.61
C HIS A 136 11.23 -11.40 26.14
N THR A 137 11.98 -10.42 26.62
CA THR A 137 12.10 -10.14 28.04
C THR A 137 10.80 -9.60 28.60
N LEU A 138 10.18 -8.66 27.91
CA LEU A 138 8.89 -8.09 28.33
C LEU A 138 7.78 -9.13 28.36
N ILE A 139 7.69 -9.98 27.35
CA ILE A 139 6.71 -11.08 27.29
C ILE A 139 6.91 -12.06 28.45
N ARG A 140 8.15 -12.44 28.73
CA ARG A 140 8.49 -13.39 29.80
C ARG A 140 8.25 -12.83 31.20
N ASP A 141 8.67 -11.59 31.44
CA ASP A 141 8.76 -11.00 32.77
C ASP A 141 7.57 -10.06 33.09
N CYS A 142 6.73 -9.72 32.10
CA CYS A 142 5.65 -8.76 32.24
C CYS A 142 4.31 -9.44 32.57
N LEU A 143 3.86 -9.31 33.81
CA LEU A 143 2.54 -9.76 34.29
C LEU A 143 1.36 -8.98 33.68
N LEU A 144 1.62 -7.86 32.98
CA LEU A 144 0.58 -7.05 32.31
C LEU A 144 -0.09 -7.80 31.15
N TYR A 145 0.57 -8.77 30.54
CA TYR A 145 -0.01 -9.60 29.48
C TYR A 145 -1.12 -10.53 29.96
N THR A 146 -1.14 -10.84 31.25
CA THR A 146 -2.15 -11.70 31.87
C THR A 146 -3.23 -10.90 32.60
N SER A 147 -3.07 -9.58 32.71
CA SER A 147 -4.05 -8.71 33.34
C SER A 147 -4.90 -8.01 32.28
N PRO A 148 -6.24 -8.07 32.39
CA PRO A 148 -7.09 -7.31 31.47
C PRO A 148 -6.76 -5.81 31.58
N SER A 149 -6.75 -5.13 30.45
CA SER A 149 -6.59 -3.69 30.37
C SER A 149 -7.63 -2.99 31.25
N PRO A 150 -7.33 -1.84 31.87
CA PRO A 150 -8.36 -1.05 32.57
C PRO A 150 -9.59 -0.74 31.70
N ARG A 151 -9.45 -0.76 30.37
CA ARG A 151 -10.56 -0.61 29.41
C ARG A 151 -11.43 -1.85 29.29
N ASP A 152 -10.92 -3.01 29.63
CA ASP A 152 -11.62 -4.30 29.52
C ASP A 152 -12.37 -4.65 30.82
N ARG A 153 -12.33 -3.75 31.83
CA ARG A 153 -12.98 -3.90 33.14
C ARG A 153 -14.30 -3.13 33.25
N GLY A 154 -14.86 -2.69 32.09
CA GLY A 154 -16.14 -2.01 32.03
C GLY A 154 -17.34 -2.94 32.03
#